data_b15f7ce310447ea39db142e5721a1aec
#
_entry.id   b15f7ce310447ea39db142e5721a1aec
#
_cell.length_a   1.000
_cell.length_b   1.000
_cell.length_c   1.000
_cell.angle_alpha   90.00
_cell.angle_beta   90.00
_cell.angle_gamma   90.00
#
_symmetry.space_group_name_H-M   'P 1'
#
loop_
_entity.id
_entity.type
_entity.pdbx_description
1 polymer ?
#
loop_
_entity_poly.entity_id
_entity_poly.type
_entity_poly.pdbx_seq_one_letter_code
_entity_poly.pdbx_strand_id
1 'polypeptide(L)'
;KIHFIIGDANVEAPKLNVVFDMAFVDGDKRTYIETYETVLKLLRPGGFILADNTLWDGHVIDPHYQHDAQTQGIAQFNDFIAQDARVEKVILPIRDGLTIIRKKLNE
;
A
#
# COMPACT_ATOMS: atom_id res chain seq x y z
N LYS A 1 -2.80 -23.31 -3.76
CA LYS A 1 -2.07 -23.56 -2.52
C LYS A 1 -1.88 -22.27 -1.75
N ILE A 2 -2.29 -22.27 -0.48
CA ILE A 2 -2.25 -21.09 0.35
C ILE A 2 -1.40 -21.35 1.60
N HIS A 3 -0.50 -20.43 1.90
CA HIS A 3 0.28 -20.45 3.14
C HIS A 3 -0.23 -19.33 4.04
N PHE A 4 -0.89 -19.69 5.11
CA PHE A 4 -1.50 -18.73 6.03
C PHE A 4 -0.56 -18.46 7.20
N ILE A 5 -0.20 -17.19 7.41
CA ILE A 5 0.74 -16.77 8.44
C ILE A 5 0.06 -15.73 9.31
N ILE A 6 0.06 -15.94 10.62
CA ILE A 6 -0.50 -15.01 11.58
C ILE A 6 0.64 -14.21 12.21
N GLY A 7 0.53 -12.88 12.17
CA GLY A 7 1.55 -12.00 12.75
C GLY A 7 1.53 -10.65 12.07
N ASP A 8 2.49 -9.82 12.45
CA ASP A 8 2.69 -8.52 11.82
C ASP A 8 3.37 -8.73 10.47
N ALA A 9 2.68 -8.34 9.39
CA ALA A 9 3.19 -8.52 8.04
C ALA A 9 4.56 -7.84 7.83
N ASN A 10 4.78 -6.70 8.48
CA ASN A 10 6.05 -5.98 8.36
C ASN A 10 7.21 -6.75 9.00
N VAL A 11 6.91 -7.66 9.91
CA VAL A 11 7.90 -8.53 10.54
C VAL A 11 8.01 -9.88 9.82
N GLU A 12 6.86 -10.46 9.48
CA GLU A 12 6.81 -11.83 8.97
C GLU A 12 7.16 -11.93 7.48
N ALA A 13 6.76 -10.96 6.66
CA ALA A 13 7.01 -11.04 5.23
C ALA A 13 8.50 -11.08 4.87
N PRO A 14 9.38 -10.25 5.48
CA PRO A 14 10.81 -10.34 5.17
C PRO A 14 11.43 -11.69 5.52
N LYS A 15 10.87 -12.39 6.51
CA LYS A 15 11.40 -13.69 6.94
C LYS A 15 11.16 -14.79 5.91
N LEU A 16 10.22 -14.59 4.99
CA LEU A 16 9.91 -15.60 3.97
C LEU A 16 11.02 -15.76 2.96
N ASN A 17 11.89 -14.76 2.84
CA ASN A 17 13.03 -14.78 1.92
C ASN A 17 12.59 -15.09 0.49
N VAL A 18 11.52 -14.43 0.04
CA VAL A 18 10.88 -14.63 -1.26
C VAL A 18 10.78 -13.28 -1.97
N VAL A 19 10.93 -13.29 -3.29
CA VAL A 19 10.65 -12.12 -4.13
C VAL A 19 9.26 -12.30 -4.69
N PHE A 20 8.39 -11.30 -4.49
CA PHE A 20 6.99 -11.37 -4.90
C PHE A 20 6.77 -10.70 -6.25
N ASP A 21 5.80 -11.19 -6.98
CA ASP A 21 5.33 -10.59 -8.23
C ASP A 21 4.24 -9.55 -7.97
N MET A 22 3.43 -9.77 -6.95
CA MET A 22 2.31 -8.91 -6.63
C MET A 22 2.01 -9.00 -5.12
N ALA A 23 1.51 -7.91 -4.57
CA ALA A 23 1.02 -7.88 -3.20
C ALA A 23 -0.30 -7.10 -3.15
N PHE A 24 -1.21 -7.59 -2.32
CA PHE A 24 -2.46 -6.89 -2.02
C PHE A 24 -2.36 -6.38 -0.59
N VAL A 25 -2.48 -5.07 -0.40
CA VAL A 25 -2.32 -4.43 0.89
C VAL A 25 -3.66 -3.93 1.40
N ASP A 26 -4.09 -4.44 2.55
CA ASP A 26 -5.37 -4.09 3.15
C ASP A 26 -5.29 -4.20 4.68
N GLY A 27 -4.23 -3.66 5.24
CA GLY A 27 -4.01 -3.72 6.68
C GLY A 27 -4.39 -2.44 7.40
N ASP A 28 -3.76 -2.24 8.55
CA ASP A 28 -3.94 -1.04 9.36
C ASP A 28 -3.49 0.20 8.58
N LYS A 29 -4.39 1.14 8.41
CA LYS A 29 -4.15 2.32 7.57
C LYS A 29 -3.11 3.25 8.19
N ARG A 30 -2.95 3.22 9.50
CA ARG A 30 -1.95 4.03 10.21
C ARG A 30 -0.52 3.62 9.87
N THR A 31 -0.34 2.38 9.39
CA THR A 31 0.98 1.84 9.05
C THR A 31 1.13 1.55 7.55
N TYR A 32 0.28 2.14 6.72
CA TYR A 32 0.29 1.88 5.28
C TYR A 32 1.64 2.21 4.63
N ILE A 33 2.26 3.33 5.00
CA ILE A 33 3.56 3.71 4.42
C ILE A 33 4.62 2.67 4.79
N GLU A 34 4.64 2.24 6.04
CA GLU A 34 5.59 1.23 6.52
C GLU A 34 5.40 -0.09 5.78
N THR A 35 4.15 -0.52 5.64
CA THR A 35 3.83 -1.75 4.91
C THR A 35 4.23 -1.63 3.44
N TYR A 36 3.95 -0.48 2.84
CA TYR A 36 4.33 -0.20 1.46
C TYR A 36 5.85 -0.32 1.28
N GLU A 37 6.64 0.28 2.16
CA GLU A 37 8.09 0.22 2.08
C GLU A 37 8.59 -1.23 2.22
N THR A 38 8.03 -1.98 3.15
CA THR A 38 8.38 -3.38 3.36
C THR A 38 8.10 -4.20 2.09
N VAL A 39 6.90 -4.04 1.55
CA VAL A 39 6.47 -4.80 0.36
C VAL A 39 7.29 -4.41 -0.85
N LEU A 40 7.57 -3.12 -1.02
CA LEU A 40 8.32 -2.65 -2.18
C LEU A 40 9.70 -3.27 -2.25
N LYS A 41 10.35 -3.48 -1.10
CA LYS A 41 11.65 -4.14 -1.04
C LYS A 41 11.58 -5.60 -1.48
N LEU A 42 10.45 -6.25 -1.22
CA LEU A 42 10.28 -7.67 -1.53
C LEU A 42 9.71 -7.91 -2.93
N LEU A 43 9.28 -6.86 -3.58
CA LEU A 43 8.65 -6.93 -4.90
C LEU A 43 9.71 -6.89 -5.99
N ARG A 44 9.55 -7.74 -7.02
CA ARG A 44 10.43 -7.67 -8.17
C ARG A 44 10.22 -6.38 -8.95
N PRO A 45 11.23 -5.87 -9.67
CA PRO A 45 11.01 -4.78 -10.63
C PRO A 45 9.93 -5.17 -11.64
N GLY A 46 8.99 -4.26 -11.90
CA GLY A 46 7.84 -4.54 -12.76
C GLY A 46 6.68 -5.19 -12.03
N GLY A 47 6.85 -5.56 -10.75
CA GLY A 47 5.77 -6.13 -9.95
C GLY A 47 4.77 -5.09 -9.51
N PHE A 48 3.63 -5.55 -8.99
CA PHE A 48 2.51 -4.68 -8.63
C PHE A 48 2.16 -4.76 -7.17
N ILE A 49 1.74 -3.62 -6.61
CA ILE A 49 1.08 -3.55 -5.32
C ILE A 49 -0.34 -3.03 -5.56
N LEU A 50 -1.32 -3.71 -5.00
CA LEU A 50 -2.71 -3.26 -5.00
C LEU A 50 -3.02 -2.81 -3.59
N ALA A 51 -3.23 -1.50 -3.39
CA ALA A 51 -3.53 -0.94 -2.08
C ALA A 51 -5.01 -0.57 -2.01
N ASP A 52 -5.72 -1.20 -1.09
CA ASP A 52 -7.15 -0.99 -0.93
C ASP A 52 -7.46 0.21 -0.04
N ASN A 53 -8.68 0.71 -0.15
CA ASN A 53 -9.25 1.76 0.70
C ASN A 53 -8.54 3.11 0.59
N THR A 54 -7.94 3.44 -0.55
CA THR A 54 -7.15 4.67 -0.68
C THR A 54 -8.01 5.94 -0.73
N LEU A 55 -9.31 5.81 -1.00
CA LEU A 55 -10.26 6.92 -0.87
C LEU A 55 -10.97 6.92 0.48
N TRP A 56 -10.95 5.79 1.17
CA TRP A 56 -11.46 5.63 2.54
C TRP A 56 -12.88 6.21 2.69
N ASP A 57 -13.79 5.74 1.81
CA ASP A 57 -15.19 6.19 1.79
C ASP A 57 -15.32 7.71 1.67
N GLY A 58 -14.39 8.33 0.96
CA GLY A 58 -14.37 9.77 0.78
C GLY A 58 -13.82 10.55 1.97
N HIS A 59 -13.45 9.89 3.07
CA HIS A 59 -12.97 10.57 4.28
C HIS A 59 -11.68 11.36 4.02
N VAL A 60 -10.88 10.95 3.03
CA VAL A 60 -9.59 11.61 2.74
C VAL A 60 -9.76 13.06 2.30
N ILE A 61 -10.95 13.43 1.78
CA ILE A 61 -11.24 14.80 1.37
C ILE A 61 -12.30 15.47 2.25
N ASP A 62 -12.72 14.80 3.32
CA ASP A 62 -13.77 15.31 4.21
C ASP A 62 -13.13 15.96 5.44
N PRO A 63 -13.36 17.28 5.66
CA PRO A 63 -12.77 17.97 6.82
C PRO A 63 -13.19 17.38 8.17
N HIS A 64 -14.34 16.69 8.24
CA HIS A 64 -14.79 16.09 9.47
C HIS A 64 -13.90 14.95 9.96
N TYR A 65 -13.11 14.36 9.05
CA TYR A 65 -12.25 13.21 9.35
C TYR A 65 -10.77 13.54 9.38
N GLN A 66 -10.40 14.83 9.29
CA GLN A 66 -8.99 15.20 9.18
C GLN A 66 -8.16 14.82 10.41
N HIS A 67 -8.79 14.59 11.56
CA HIS A 67 -8.11 14.18 12.79
C HIS A 67 -8.26 12.69 13.09
N ASP A 68 -8.95 11.94 12.24
CA ASP A 68 -9.07 10.50 12.41
C ASP A 68 -7.75 9.83 12.01
N ALA A 69 -7.20 9.00 12.90
CA ALA A 69 -5.87 8.40 12.70
C ALA A 69 -5.81 7.51 11.45
N GLN A 70 -6.87 6.75 11.16
CA GLN A 70 -6.90 5.91 9.96
C GLN A 70 -6.92 6.79 8.70
N THR A 71 -7.75 7.82 8.70
CA THR A 71 -7.84 8.76 7.58
C THR A 71 -6.50 9.48 7.35
N GLN A 72 -5.84 9.91 8.42
CA GLN A 72 -4.54 10.53 8.33
C GLN A 72 -3.51 9.58 7.71
N GLY A 73 -3.54 8.31 8.13
CA GLY A 73 -2.65 7.30 7.59
C GLY A 73 -2.82 7.12 6.08
N ILE A 74 -4.06 7.05 5.61
CA ILE A 74 -4.35 6.92 4.18
C ILE A 74 -3.92 8.18 3.43
N ALA A 75 -4.25 9.37 3.95
CA ALA A 75 -3.89 10.62 3.29
C ALA A 75 -2.37 10.76 3.18
N GLN A 76 -1.64 10.44 4.23
CA GLN A 76 -0.19 10.47 4.22
C GLN A 76 0.38 9.47 3.22
N PHE A 77 -0.20 8.27 3.14
CA PHE A 77 0.20 7.26 2.17
C PHE A 77 -0.01 7.77 0.74
N ASN A 78 -1.19 8.34 0.47
CA ASN A 78 -1.49 8.85 -0.87
C ASN A 78 -0.50 9.95 -1.28
N ASP A 79 -0.18 10.87 -0.37
CA ASP A 79 0.80 11.92 -0.64
C ASP A 79 2.19 11.34 -0.85
N PHE A 80 2.56 10.36 -0.05
CA PHE A 80 3.88 9.74 -0.12
C PHE A 80 4.09 9.07 -1.49
N ILE A 81 3.14 8.24 -1.93
CA ILE A 81 3.31 7.55 -3.21
C ILE A 81 3.22 8.49 -4.40
N ALA A 82 2.46 9.58 -4.26
CA ALA A 82 2.36 10.58 -5.33
C ALA A 82 3.73 11.19 -5.67
N GLN A 83 4.62 11.27 -4.68
CA GLN A 83 5.96 11.83 -4.84
C GLN A 83 7.02 10.75 -5.08
N ASP A 84 6.66 9.48 -5.03
CA ASP A 84 7.63 8.39 -5.09
C ASP A 84 8.01 8.09 -6.53
N ALA A 85 9.24 8.43 -6.90
CA ALA A 85 9.74 8.23 -8.26
C ALA A 85 10.06 6.77 -8.58
N ARG A 86 10.08 5.89 -7.57
CA ARG A 86 10.40 4.46 -7.76
C ARG A 86 9.23 3.69 -8.39
N VAL A 87 8.04 4.28 -8.41
CA VAL A 87 6.84 3.58 -8.82
C VAL A 87 6.01 4.42 -9.79
N GLU A 88 5.21 3.71 -10.59
CA GLU A 88 4.08 4.28 -11.34
C GLU A 88 2.82 3.92 -10.59
N LYS A 89 1.84 4.82 -10.57
CA LYS A 89 0.63 4.61 -9.76
C LYS A 89 -0.58 5.24 -10.40
N VAL A 90 -1.73 4.63 -10.14
CA VAL A 90 -3.04 5.14 -10.54
C VAL A 90 -4.06 4.76 -9.47
N ILE A 91 -4.97 5.67 -9.16
CA ILE A 91 -6.09 5.40 -8.25
C ILE A 91 -7.32 5.11 -9.08
N LEU A 92 -7.93 3.95 -8.85
CA LEU A 92 -9.21 3.60 -9.45
C LEU A 92 -10.31 3.94 -8.44
N PRO A 93 -11.32 4.74 -8.83
CA PRO A 93 -12.40 5.13 -7.93
C PRO A 93 -13.45 4.02 -7.81
N ILE A 94 -13.02 2.82 -7.43
CA ILE A 94 -13.87 1.65 -7.22
C ILE A 94 -14.06 1.49 -5.73
N ARG A 95 -15.30 1.50 -5.25
CA ARG A 95 -15.64 1.39 -3.84
C ARG A 95 -14.85 2.41 -3.02
N ASP A 96 -14.00 1.96 -2.12
CA ASP A 96 -13.18 2.82 -1.26
C ASP A 96 -11.88 3.28 -1.92
N GLY A 97 -11.76 3.10 -3.21
CA GLY A 97 -10.53 3.41 -3.93
C GLY A 97 -9.57 2.24 -3.94
N LEU A 98 -9.01 1.96 -5.10
CA LEU A 98 -7.98 0.94 -5.27
C LEU A 98 -6.82 1.59 -6.00
N THR A 99 -5.67 1.66 -5.34
CA THR A 99 -4.48 2.21 -5.97
C THR A 99 -3.64 1.06 -6.51
N ILE A 100 -3.35 1.13 -7.79
CA ILE A 100 -2.45 0.18 -8.46
C ILE A 100 -1.10 0.83 -8.56
N ILE A 101 -0.09 0.17 -7.99
CA ILE A 101 1.28 0.67 -7.93
C ILE A 101 2.17 -0.33 -8.63
N ARG A 102 2.96 0.14 -9.59
CA ARG A 102 3.92 -0.71 -10.31
C ARG A 102 5.32 -0.26 -9.97
N LYS A 103 6.14 -1.19 -9.49
CA LYS A 103 7.55 -0.91 -9.24
C LYS A 103 8.28 -0.79 -10.57
N LYS A 104 8.94 0.34 -10.79
CA LYS A 104 9.65 0.59 -12.04
C LYS A 104 10.77 -0.41 -12.24
N LEU A 105 11.10 -0.66 -13.49
CA LEU A 105 12.23 -1.49 -13.82
C LEU A 105 13.52 -0.74 -13.46
N ASN A 106 14.52 -1.48 -13.03
CA ASN A 106 15.84 -0.89 -12.78
C ASN A 106 16.45 -0.42 -14.10
N GLU A 107 17.11 0.73 -14.01
CA GLU A 107 17.82 1.26 -15.18
C GLU A 107 19.30 1.10 -15.01
#